data_9f7befacebe2494e97d6ca04a7f2b7a7
#
_entry.id   9f7befacebe2494e97d6ca04a7f2b7a7
#
_cell.length_a   1.000
_cell.length_b   1.000
_cell.length_c   1.000
_cell.angle_alpha   90.00
_cell.angle_beta   90.00
_cell.angle_gamma   90.00
#
_symmetry.space_group_name_H-M   'P 1'
#
loop_
_entity.id
_entity.type
_entity.pdbx_description
1 polymer ?
#
loop_
_entity_poly.entity_id
_entity_poly.type
_entity_poly.pdbx_seq_one_letter_code
_entity_poly.pdbx_strand_id
1 'polypeptide(L)'
;LNEMRRGLVNAQIDSLTTQGEFIANVIDRAATMGEPVPQLEVDRAAQTLQLLFIPRSQRARLFDADGQELADSYTVSDRVEKRLLPPARKPGTPAPQAHNDPSRPAKEEAVRKALQQEVARALKGKPVAGMRIGPNGDRVVSVSIPLRHVEAVLGVLTLESGDVDEIIAAERRALLPFIIMAVAVSLASSFLLNQLIAQPVLRLARAADRVRLSRARAIILPD
;
A
#
# COMPACT_ATOMS: atom_id res chain seq x y z
N LEU A 1 11.20 -1.76 11.29
CA LEU A 1 10.29 -1.15 10.31
C LEU A 1 10.57 -1.60 8.87
N ASN A 2 11.84 -1.64 8.43
CA ASN A 2 12.18 -2.08 7.07
C ASN A 2 11.97 -3.58 6.84
N GLU A 3 12.21 -4.41 7.82
CA GLU A 3 12.01 -5.88 7.76
C GLU A 3 10.54 -6.25 7.63
N MET A 4 9.69 -5.64 8.47
CA MET A 4 8.23 -5.85 8.42
C MET A 4 7.65 -5.43 7.06
N ARG A 5 8.15 -4.32 6.52
CA ARG A 5 7.73 -3.82 5.20
C ARG A 5 8.13 -4.78 4.07
N ARG A 6 9.33 -5.37 4.13
CA ARG A 6 9.77 -6.40 3.18
C ARG A 6 8.92 -7.66 3.29
N GLY A 7 8.60 -8.09 4.52
CA GLY A 7 7.73 -9.24 4.75
C GLY A 7 6.34 -9.08 4.14
N LEU A 8 5.71 -7.90 4.32
CA LEU A 8 4.40 -7.60 3.73
C LEU A 8 4.44 -7.58 2.19
N VAL A 9 5.46 -6.97 1.60
CA VAL A 9 5.63 -6.94 0.15
C VAL A 9 5.83 -8.33 -0.41
N ASN A 10 6.65 -9.17 0.23
CA ASN A 10 6.87 -10.55 -0.20
C ASN A 10 5.59 -11.39 -0.10
N ALA A 11 4.83 -11.27 1.00
CA ALA A 11 3.55 -11.94 1.14
C ALA A 11 2.54 -11.50 0.07
N GLN A 12 2.54 -10.23 -0.31
CA GLN A 12 1.70 -9.71 -1.39
C GLN A 12 2.14 -10.25 -2.76
N ILE A 13 3.45 -10.34 -3.01
CA ILE A 13 4.00 -10.94 -4.23
C ILE A 13 3.58 -12.41 -4.31
N ASP A 14 3.72 -13.17 -3.25
CA ASP A 14 3.36 -14.60 -3.21
C ASP A 14 1.86 -14.80 -3.46
N SER A 15 1.02 -13.97 -2.85
CA SER A 15 -0.43 -13.99 -3.06
C SER A 15 -0.80 -13.67 -4.51
N LEU A 16 -0.24 -12.61 -5.09
CA LEU A 16 -0.48 -12.23 -6.49
C LEU A 16 0.06 -13.28 -7.45
N THR A 17 1.18 -13.91 -7.15
CA THR A 17 1.75 -14.98 -7.98
C THR A 17 0.81 -16.17 -8.02
N THR A 18 0.33 -16.63 -6.87
CA THR A 18 -0.61 -17.74 -6.79
C THR A 18 -1.92 -17.45 -7.53
N GLN A 19 -2.49 -16.25 -7.34
CA GLN A 19 -3.69 -15.82 -8.05
C GLN A 19 -3.45 -15.73 -9.57
N GLY A 20 -2.32 -15.16 -9.96
CA GLY A 20 -1.97 -14.99 -11.35
C GLY A 20 -1.71 -16.31 -12.07
N GLU A 21 -1.07 -17.27 -11.43
CA GLU A 21 -0.89 -18.62 -11.97
C GLU A 21 -2.24 -19.33 -12.16
N PHE A 22 -3.15 -19.17 -11.21
CA PHE A 22 -4.52 -19.69 -11.36
C PHE A 22 -5.23 -19.07 -12.57
N ILE A 23 -5.24 -17.74 -12.68
CA ILE A 23 -5.87 -17.01 -13.78
C ILE A 23 -5.21 -17.36 -15.11
N ALA A 24 -3.88 -17.43 -15.17
CA ALA A 24 -3.13 -17.81 -16.36
C ALA A 24 -3.50 -19.22 -16.84
N ASN A 25 -3.62 -20.18 -15.93
CA ASN A 25 -4.05 -21.54 -16.26
C ASN A 25 -5.49 -21.60 -16.76
N VAL A 26 -6.39 -20.78 -16.22
CA VAL A 26 -7.78 -20.71 -16.70
C VAL A 26 -7.84 -20.12 -18.11
N ILE A 27 -7.09 -19.05 -18.38
CA ILE A 27 -7.01 -18.43 -19.71
C ILE A 27 -6.37 -19.39 -20.70
N ASP A 28 -5.29 -20.08 -20.36
CA ASP A 28 -4.64 -21.04 -21.22
C ASP A 28 -5.63 -22.14 -21.66
N ARG A 29 -6.36 -22.74 -20.73
CA ARG A 29 -7.36 -23.79 -21.03
C ARG A 29 -8.56 -23.29 -21.81
N ALA A 30 -9.00 -22.06 -21.56
CA ALA A 30 -10.22 -21.51 -22.18
C ALA A 30 -9.97 -20.88 -23.55
N ALA A 31 -8.79 -20.32 -23.77
CA ALA A 31 -8.49 -19.46 -24.92
C ALA A 31 -7.36 -19.95 -25.81
N THR A 32 -6.70 -21.08 -25.49
CA THR A 32 -5.69 -21.67 -26.38
C THR A 32 -6.34 -22.61 -27.36
N MET A 33 -6.05 -22.42 -28.64
CA MET A 33 -6.54 -23.24 -29.74
C MET A 33 -5.41 -23.58 -30.71
N GLY A 34 -5.60 -24.65 -31.46
CA GLY A 34 -4.71 -25.06 -32.56
C GLY A 34 -3.72 -26.12 -32.15
N GLU A 35 -3.74 -27.24 -32.91
CA GLU A 35 -2.69 -28.25 -32.92
C GLU A 35 -2.17 -28.38 -34.34
N PRO A 36 -0.87 -28.45 -34.58
CA PRO A 36 0.24 -28.59 -33.63
C PRO A 36 0.82 -27.26 -33.13
N VAL A 37 0.32 -26.09 -33.58
CA VAL A 37 0.83 -24.77 -33.23
C VAL A 37 -0.21 -24.08 -32.34
N PRO A 38 -0.02 -24.04 -31.02
CA PRO A 38 -0.95 -23.40 -30.13
C PRO A 38 -0.96 -21.87 -30.32
N GLN A 39 -2.15 -21.28 -30.40
CA GLN A 39 -2.35 -19.84 -30.50
C GLN A 39 -3.35 -19.38 -29.46
N LEU A 40 -3.13 -18.18 -28.94
CA LEU A 40 -4.06 -17.55 -28.00
C LEU A 40 -5.18 -16.86 -28.81
N GLU A 41 -6.42 -17.28 -28.60
CA GLU A 41 -7.59 -16.61 -29.16
C GLU A 41 -7.90 -15.35 -28.34
N VAL A 42 -7.61 -14.19 -28.93
CA VAL A 42 -7.65 -12.88 -28.26
C VAL A 42 -9.01 -12.58 -27.64
N ASP A 43 -10.11 -12.76 -28.42
CA ASP A 43 -11.46 -12.45 -27.97
C ASP A 43 -11.87 -13.33 -26.80
N ARG A 44 -11.56 -14.62 -26.87
CA ARG A 44 -11.87 -15.57 -25.82
C ARG A 44 -11.04 -15.37 -24.58
N ALA A 45 -9.76 -15.01 -24.72
CA ALA A 45 -8.88 -14.66 -23.62
C ALA A 45 -9.37 -13.39 -22.89
N ALA A 46 -9.77 -12.37 -23.65
CA ALA A 46 -10.33 -11.14 -23.10
C ALA A 46 -11.67 -11.41 -22.38
N GLN A 47 -12.58 -12.20 -22.98
CA GLN A 47 -13.83 -12.60 -22.35
C GLN A 47 -13.60 -13.40 -21.07
N THR A 48 -12.65 -14.33 -21.06
CA THR A 48 -12.32 -15.12 -19.89
C THR A 48 -11.80 -14.24 -18.77
N LEU A 49 -10.93 -13.26 -19.08
CA LEU A 49 -10.44 -12.29 -18.09
C LEU A 49 -11.59 -11.45 -17.50
N GLN A 50 -12.61 -11.12 -18.31
CA GLN A 50 -13.80 -10.39 -17.88
C GLN A 50 -14.68 -11.19 -16.92
N LEU A 51 -14.84 -12.48 -17.18
CA LEU A 51 -15.66 -13.38 -16.37
C LEU A 51 -15.01 -13.71 -15.03
N LEU A 52 -13.68 -13.61 -14.94
CA LEU A 52 -12.96 -13.85 -13.72
C LEU A 52 -13.13 -12.70 -12.73
N PHE A 53 -13.46 -13.05 -11.49
CA PHE A 53 -13.56 -12.05 -10.43
C PHE A 53 -12.18 -11.56 -10.03
N ILE A 54 -11.84 -10.34 -10.47
CA ILE A 54 -10.63 -9.64 -10.06
C ILE A 54 -11.02 -8.60 -9.01
N PRO A 55 -10.42 -8.63 -7.80
CA PRO A 55 -10.69 -7.64 -6.78
C PRO A 55 -10.47 -6.21 -7.29
N ARG A 56 -11.25 -5.26 -6.79
CA ARG A 56 -11.15 -3.84 -7.23
C ARG A 56 -9.80 -3.19 -6.91
N SER A 57 -9.09 -3.70 -5.92
CA SER A 57 -7.74 -3.28 -5.55
C SER A 57 -6.66 -3.83 -6.48
N GLN A 58 -7.03 -4.69 -7.42
CA GLN A 58 -6.11 -5.33 -8.36
C GLN A 58 -6.48 -4.96 -9.79
N ARG A 59 -5.46 -4.85 -10.63
CA ARG A 59 -5.59 -4.66 -12.07
C ARG A 59 -4.92 -5.82 -12.78
N ALA A 60 -5.63 -6.45 -13.70
CA ALA A 60 -5.09 -7.49 -14.55
C ALA A 60 -4.99 -7.00 -15.98
N ARG A 61 -3.86 -7.23 -16.61
CA ARG A 61 -3.59 -6.95 -18.01
C ARG A 61 -3.08 -8.18 -18.71
N LEU A 62 -3.56 -8.41 -19.91
CA LEU A 62 -3.15 -9.52 -20.75
C LEU A 62 -2.36 -8.99 -21.96
N PHE A 63 -1.22 -9.61 -22.23
CA PHE A 63 -0.35 -9.28 -23.34
C PHE A 63 -0.17 -10.51 -24.22
N ASP A 64 -0.01 -10.28 -25.52
CA ASP A 64 0.35 -11.34 -26.49
C ASP A 64 1.85 -11.69 -26.43
N ALA A 65 2.25 -12.60 -27.32
CA ALA A 65 3.65 -13.01 -27.46
C ALA A 65 4.59 -11.89 -27.95
N ASP A 66 4.05 -10.85 -28.59
CA ASP A 66 4.78 -9.68 -29.06
C ASP A 66 4.82 -8.55 -28.01
N GLY A 67 4.16 -8.75 -26.85
CA GLY A 67 4.09 -7.78 -25.78
C GLY A 67 3.07 -6.67 -26.00
N GLN A 68 2.12 -6.87 -26.94
CA GLN A 68 1.00 -5.93 -27.12
C GLN A 68 -0.11 -6.23 -26.12
N GLU A 69 -0.71 -5.19 -25.57
CA GLU A 69 -1.82 -5.31 -24.61
C GLU A 69 -3.10 -5.77 -25.33
N LEU A 70 -3.63 -6.93 -24.95
CA LEU A 70 -4.84 -7.51 -25.50
C LEU A 70 -6.08 -7.14 -24.69
N ALA A 71 -5.96 -7.10 -23.38
CA ALA A 71 -7.07 -6.82 -22.47
C ALA A 71 -6.58 -6.18 -21.16
N ASP A 72 -7.42 -5.31 -20.59
CA ASP A 72 -7.20 -4.67 -19.32
C ASP A 72 -8.50 -4.74 -18.50
N SER A 73 -8.42 -5.27 -17.30
CA SER A 73 -9.58 -5.41 -16.41
C SER A 73 -10.23 -4.08 -16.04
N TYR A 74 -9.52 -2.97 -16.13
CA TYR A 74 -10.07 -1.64 -15.86
C TYR A 74 -10.85 -1.08 -17.04
N THR A 75 -10.44 -1.36 -18.25
CA THR A 75 -11.11 -0.88 -19.48
C THR A 75 -12.41 -1.65 -19.75
N VAL A 76 -12.42 -2.93 -19.38
CA VAL A 76 -13.49 -3.86 -19.66
C VAL A 76 -14.59 -3.81 -18.60
N SER A 77 -14.26 -3.55 -17.38
CA SER A 77 -15.26 -3.31 -16.35
C SER A 77 -15.70 -1.85 -16.50
N ASP A 78 -16.99 -1.64 -16.76
CA ASP A 78 -17.68 -0.34 -16.71
C ASP A 78 -17.69 0.17 -15.26
N ARG A 79 -16.49 0.26 -14.69
CA ARG A 79 -16.23 0.71 -13.34
C ARG A 79 -16.25 2.22 -13.37
N VAL A 80 -17.44 2.76 -13.14
CA VAL A 80 -17.58 4.16 -12.75
C VAL A 80 -16.68 4.39 -11.52
N GLU A 81 -15.51 4.96 -11.77
CA GLU A 81 -14.64 5.41 -10.69
C GLU A 81 -15.43 6.47 -9.93
N LYS A 82 -15.89 6.14 -8.73
CA LYS A 82 -16.55 7.10 -7.84
C LYS A 82 -15.47 8.08 -7.34
N ARG A 83 -15.11 9.02 -8.19
CA ARG A 83 -14.32 10.16 -7.80
C ARG A 83 -15.22 11.05 -6.96
N LEU A 84 -14.91 11.22 -5.69
CA LEU A 84 -15.55 12.24 -4.87
C LEU A 84 -15.36 13.58 -5.60
N LEU A 85 -16.44 14.11 -6.13
CA LEU A 85 -16.44 15.44 -6.72
C LEU A 85 -15.97 16.43 -5.65
N PRO A 86 -15.06 17.34 -5.98
CA PRO A 86 -14.69 18.39 -5.06
C PRO A 86 -15.95 19.15 -4.61
N PRO A 87 -16.01 19.62 -3.36
CA PRO A 87 -17.20 20.29 -2.83
C PRO A 87 -17.62 21.43 -3.76
N ALA A 88 -18.94 21.58 -3.93
CA ALA A 88 -19.52 22.61 -4.79
C ALA A 88 -18.97 24.00 -4.41
N ARG A 89 -18.48 24.71 -5.42
CA ARG A 89 -17.86 26.03 -5.24
C ARG A 89 -18.89 27.12 -5.24
N LYS A 90 -18.60 28.18 -4.50
CA LYS A 90 -19.38 29.42 -4.56
C LYS A 90 -19.22 30.07 -5.96
N PRO A 91 -20.30 30.61 -6.55
CA PRO A 91 -20.20 31.36 -7.82
C PRO A 91 -19.15 32.47 -7.72
N GLY A 92 -18.28 32.56 -8.74
CA GLY A 92 -17.23 33.62 -8.79
C GLY A 92 -15.84 33.16 -8.30
N THR A 93 -15.66 31.95 -7.82
CA THR A 93 -14.32 31.43 -7.48
C THR A 93 -13.60 30.95 -8.74
N PRO A 94 -12.39 31.44 -9.08
CA PRO A 94 -11.66 30.95 -10.24
C PRO A 94 -11.44 29.45 -10.15
N ALA A 95 -11.63 28.74 -11.27
CA ALA A 95 -11.36 27.33 -11.35
C ALA A 95 -9.90 27.08 -10.95
N PRO A 96 -9.58 26.02 -10.16
CA PRO A 96 -8.19 25.63 -10.03
C PRO A 96 -7.72 25.31 -11.43
N GLN A 97 -6.68 25.97 -11.83
CA GLN A 97 -5.96 25.55 -13.02
C GLN A 97 -5.62 24.08 -12.79
N ALA A 98 -6.12 23.22 -13.69
CA ALA A 98 -5.65 21.84 -13.72
C ALA A 98 -4.12 21.95 -13.70
N HIS A 99 -3.50 21.44 -12.65
CA HIS A 99 -2.04 21.42 -12.58
C HIS A 99 -1.63 20.48 -13.73
N ASN A 100 -1.38 21.08 -14.88
CA ASN A 100 -0.66 20.44 -15.97
C ASN A 100 0.77 20.31 -15.46
N ASP A 101 1.02 19.26 -14.68
CA ASP A 101 2.38 18.88 -14.30
C ASP A 101 3.11 18.56 -15.61
N PRO A 102 4.05 19.40 -16.08
CA PRO A 102 4.75 19.16 -17.35
C PRO A 102 5.58 17.88 -17.31
N SER A 103 5.81 17.31 -16.13
CA SER A 103 6.48 16.03 -15.95
C SER A 103 5.56 14.81 -16.06
N ARG A 104 4.23 15.01 -16.13
CA ARG A 104 3.24 13.93 -16.20
C ARG A 104 3.42 13.01 -17.41
N PRO A 105 3.54 13.51 -18.65
CA PRO A 105 3.75 12.64 -19.82
C PRO A 105 5.05 11.84 -19.73
N ALA A 106 6.12 12.43 -19.21
CA ALA A 106 7.38 11.73 -19.03
C ALA A 106 7.29 10.64 -17.96
N LYS A 107 6.53 10.87 -16.88
CA LYS A 107 6.26 9.86 -15.83
C LYS A 107 5.42 8.70 -16.38
N GLU A 108 4.37 9.00 -17.13
CA GLU A 108 3.50 7.99 -17.77
C GLU A 108 4.29 7.12 -18.75
N GLU A 109 5.18 7.73 -19.54
CA GLU A 109 6.07 7.01 -20.45
C GLU A 109 7.07 6.12 -19.70
N ALA A 110 7.65 6.59 -18.62
CA ALA A 110 8.54 5.79 -17.78
C ALA A 110 7.82 4.59 -17.16
N VAL A 111 6.59 4.76 -16.69
CA VAL A 111 5.75 3.68 -16.17
C VAL A 111 5.45 2.64 -17.25
N ARG A 112 5.05 3.08 -18.44
CA ARG A 112 4.78 2.20 -19.57
C ARG A 112 6.03 1.40 -19.98
N LYS A 113 7.18 2.07 -20.06
CA LYS A 113 8.46 1.42 -20.40
C LYS A 113 8.87 0.39 -19.35
N ALA A 114 8.68 0.67 -18.06
CA ALA A 114 8.95 -0.27 -16.98
C ALA A 114 8.06 -1.52 -17.09
N LEU A 115 6.77 -1.36 -17.40
CA LEU A 115 5.84 -2.46 -17.62
C LEU A 115 6.25 -3.30 -18.84
N GLN A 116 6.58 -2.66 -19.96
CA GLN A 116 7.05 -3.36 -21.15
C GLN A 116 8.31 -4.19 -20.89
N GLN A 117 9.25 -3.67 -20.11
CA GLN A 117 10.45 -4.40 -19.71
C GLN A 117 10.12 -5.60 -18.81
N GLU A 118 9.14 -5.47 -17.94
CA GLU A 118 8.65 -6.56 -17.08
C GLU A 118 8.02 -7.67 -17.94
N VAL A 119 7.11 -7.31 -18.84
CA VAL A 119 6.47 -8.23 -19.80
C VAL A 119 7.50 -8.92 -20.67
N ALA A 120 8.45 -8.17 -21.26
CA ALA A 120 9.52 -8.74 -22.08
C ALA A 120 10.40 -9.75 -21.32
N ARG A 121 10.59 -9.56 -20.04
CA ARG A 121 11.29 -10.55 -19.19
C ARG A 121 10.43 -11.78 -18.92
N ALA A 122 9.13 -11.60 -18.68
CA ALA A 122 8.20 -12.70 -18.45
C ALA A 122 7.99 -13.56 -19.71
N LEU A 123 8.02 -12.96 -20.90
CA LEU A 123 7.97 -13.68 -22.19
C LEU A 123 9.12 -14.70 -22.37
N LYS A 124 10.22 -14.56 -21.62
CA LYS A 124 11.30 -15.57 -21.58
C LYS A 124 10.91 -16.84 -20.80
N GLY A 125 9.65 -16.93 -20.35
CA GLY A 125 9.08 -18.10 -19.73
C GLY A 125 9.27 -18.21 -18.21
N LYS A 126 9.67 -17.14 -17.52
CA LYS A 126 9.79 -17.11 -16.06
C LYS A 126 8.90 -16.01 -15.49
N PRO A 127 8.18 -16.26 -14.38
CA PRO A 127 7.45 -15.22 -13.69
C PRO A 127 8.38 -14.10 -13.23
N VAL A 128 7.93 -12.86 -13.35
CA VAL A 128 8.67 -11.68 -12.90
C VAL A 128 7.81 -10.96 -11.90
N ALA A 129 8.33 -10.71 -10.71
CA ALA A 129 7.63 -9.98 -9.66
C ALA A 129 8.50 -8.83 -9.15
N GLY A 130 7.86 -7.76 -8.72
CA GLY A 130 8.54 -6.61 -8.16
C GLY A 130 7.62 -5.47 -7.79
N MET A 131 8.22 -4.42 -7.28
CA MET A 131 7.54 -3.14 -7.07
C MET A 131 7.90 -2.18 -8.20
N ARG A 132 6.91 -1.47 -8.71
CA ARG A 132 7.08 -0.38 -9.65
C ARG A 132 6.23 0.83 -9.28
N ILE A 133 6.44 1.92 -9.95
CA ILE A 133 5.61 3.11 -9.78
C ILE A 133 4.40 2.97 -10.70
N GLY A 134 3.21 3.15 -10.16
CA GLY A 134 1.96 3.15 -10.90
C GLY A 134 1.72 4.47 -11.65
N PRO A 135 0.64 4.54 -12.46
CA PRO A 135 0.31 5.73 -13.24
C PRO A 135 0.06 6.98 -12.39
N ASN A 136 -0.40 6.81 -11.16
CA ASN A 136 -0.69 7.89 -10.22
C ASN A 136 0.52 8.29 -9.36
N GLY A 137 1.69 7.64 -9.56
CA GLY A 137 2.90 7.85 -8.76
C GLY A 137 2.97 7.00 -7.48
N ASP A 138 2.00 6.18 -7.23
CA ASP A 138 1.89 5.21 -6.13
C ASP A 138 2.80 4.01 -6.38
N ARG A 139 3.18 3.35 -5.31
CA ARG A 139 3.93 2.10 -5.40
C ARG A 139 2.97 0.94 -5.57
N VAL A 140 3.09 0.23 -6.67
CA VAL A 140 2.31 -0.97 -6.95
C VAL A 140 3.21 -2.20 -6.91
N VAL A 141 2.69 -3.27 -6.35
CA VAL A 141 3.28 -4.60 -6.50
C VAL A 141 2.77 -5.17 -7.81
N SER A 142 3.67 -5.61 -8.67
CA SER A 142 3.37 -6.16 -9.99
C SER A 142 3.95 -7.56 -10.11
N VAL A 143 3.17 -8.47 -10.68
CA VAL A 143 3.59 -9.83 -11.00
C VAL A 143 3.18 -10.14 -12.43
N SER A 144 4.15 -10.46 -13.27
CA SER A 144 3.94 -10.84 -14.67
C SER A 144 4.22 -12.34 -14.85
N ILE A 145 3.20 -13.07 -15.26
CA ILE A 145 3.20 -14.53 -15.35
C ILE A 145 3.04 -14.94 -16.82
N PRO A 146 3.96 -15.75 -17.36
CA PRO A 146 3.85 -16.22 -18.74
C PRO A 146 2.69 -17.22 -18.88
N LEU A 147 1.84 -17.02 -19.89
CA LEU A 147 0.87 -18.03 -20.32
C LEU A 147 1.63 -19.09 -21.13
N ARG A 148 1.76 -20.27 -20.56
CA ARG A 148 2.51 -21.38 -21.14
C ARG A 148 1.56 -22.47 -21.57
N HIS A 149 1.67 -22.82 -22.84
CA HIS A 149 1.02 -24.02 -23.35
C HIS A 149 2.10 -25.00 -23.84
N VAL A 150 2.28 -26.11 -23.11
CA VAL A 150 3.35 -27.09 -23.29
C VAL A 150 4.73 -26.41 -23.20
N GLU A 151 5.38 -26.09 -24.29
CA GLU A 151 6.70 -25.44 -24.33
C GLU A 151 6.65 -24.01 -24.90
N ALA A 152 5.49 -23.58 -25.45
CA ALA A 152 5.32 -22.26 -26.02
C ALA A 152 4.82 -21.25 -24.99
N VAL A 153 5.33 -20.02 -25.05
CA VAL A 153 4.79 -18.88 -24.31
C VAL A 153 3.86 -18.11 -25.25
N LEU A 154 2.57 -18.15 -24.98
CA LEU A 154 1.53 -17.54 -25.81
C LEU A 154 1.26 -16.09 -25.47
N GLY A 155 1.68 -15.65 -24.30
CA GLY A 155 1.46 -14.29 -23.80
C GLY A 155 1.88 -14.15 -22.35
N VAL A 156 1.53 -13.02 -21.76
CA VAL A 156 1.83 -12.70 -20.37
C VAL A 156 0.60 -12.11 -19.69
N LEU A 157 0.29 -12.62 -18.51
CA LEU A 157 -0.68 -12.03 -17.62
C LEU A 157 0.04 -11.20 -16.57
N THR A 158 -0.22 -9.91 -16.49
CA THR A 158 0.30 -9.02 -15.44
C THR A 158 -0.80 -8.69 -14.44
N LEU A 159 -0.56 -9.01 -13.18
CA LEU A 159 -1.39 -8.59 -12.05
C LEU A 159 -0.67 -7.46 -11.31
N GLU A 160 -1.41 -6.39 -11.05
CA GLU A 160 -0.95 -5.26 -10.27
C GLU A 160 -1.87 -5.09 -9.06
N SER A 161 -1.28 -4.93 -7.89
CA SER A 161 -2.00 -4.52 -6.70
C SER A 161 -1.62 -3.08 -6.39
N GLY A 162 -2.60 -2.18 -6.50
CA GLY A 162 -2.49 -0.81 -6.00
C GLY A 162 -2.58 -0.77 -4.48
N ASP A 163 -2.14 0.34 -3.88
CA ASP A 163 -2.37 0.71 -2.48
C ASP A 163 -1.59 -0.01 -1.39
N VAL A 164 -0.35 -0.42 -1.68
CA VAL A 164 0.57 -0.81 -0.60
C VAL A 164 0.72 0.35 0.41
N ASP A 165 0.73 1.58 -0.06
CA ASP A 165 0.85 2.75 0.79
C ASP A 165 -0.45 3.08 1.54
N GLU A 166 -1.63 2.80 0.98
CA GLU A 166 -2.93 3.00 1.64
C GLU A 166 -3.17 1.95 2.73
N ILE A 167 -2.83 0.69 2.47
CA ILE A 167 -2.90 -0.38 3.47
C ILE A 167 -1.97 -0.05 4.65
N ILE A 168 -0.75 0.39 4.39
CA ILE A 168 0.22 0.78 5.42
C ILE A 168 -0.26 2.03 6.17
N ALA A 169 -0.88 3.00 5.49
CA ALA A 169 -1.42 4.20 6.12
C ALA A 169 -2.65 3.90 6.98
N ALA A 170 -3.53 2.99 6.55
CA ALA A 170 -4.68 2.54 7.33
C ALA A 170 -4.25 1.84 8.62
N GLU A 171 -3.24 0.97 8.55
CA GLU A 171 -2.70 0.26 9.71
C GLU A 171 -2.01 1.20 10.70
N ARG A 172 -1.27 2.20 10.20
CA ARG A 172 -0.70 3.26 11.05
C ARG A 172 -1.76 4.09 11.76
N ARG A 173 -2.86 4.43 11.07
CA ARG A 173 -3.98 5.16 11.68
C ARG A 173 -4.67 4.35 12.78
N ALA A 174 -4.77 3.03 12.61
CA ALA A 174 -5.33 2.14 13.61
C ALA A 174 -4.48 2.07 14.89
N LEU A 175 -3.16 2.24 14.79
CA LEU A 175 -2.24 2.24 15.94
C LEU A 175 -2.21 3.59 16.68
N LEU A 176 -2.57 4.71 16.03
CA LEU A 176 -2.56 6.05 16.60
C LEU A 176 -3.35 6.16 17.95
N PRO A 177 -4.59 5.65 18.06
CA PRO A 177 -5.34 5.76 19.31
C PRO A 177 -4.68 5.00 20.46
N PHE A 178 -4.02 3.87 20.20
CA PHE A 178 -3.28 3.13 21.21
C PHE A 178 -2.05 3.88 21.72
N ILE A 179 -1.33 4.55 20.81
CA ILE A 179 -0.18 5.38 21.17
C ILE A 179 -0.63 6.58 22.02
N ILE A 180 -1.70 7.26 21.61
CA ILE A 180 -2.28 8.38 22.37
C ILE A 180 -2.72 7.93 23.76
N MET A 181 -3.39 6.78 23.85
CA MET A 181 -3.84 6.20 25.11
C MET A 181 -2.65 5.85 26.01
N ALA A 182 -1.60 5.23 25.49
CA ALA A 182 -0.40 4.91 26.27
C ALA A 182 0.29 6.17 26.82
N VAL A 183 0.39 7.21 26.01
CA VAL A 183 0.95 8.51 26.44
C VAL A 183 0.07 9.14 27.49
N ALA A 184 -1.26 9.13 27.34
CA ALA A 184 -2.20 9.69 28.31
C ALA A 184 -2.10 8.97 29.67
N VAL A 185 -2.04 7.64 29.65
CA VAL A 185 -1.87 6.82 30.89
C VAL A 185 -0.53 7.11 31.55
N SER A 186 0.55 7.24 30.78
CA SER A 186 1.88 7.58 31.29
C SER A 186 1.91 8.94 31.96
N LEU A 187 1.30 9.96 31.34
CA LEU A 187 1.21 11.31 31.91
C LEU A 187 0.34 11.34 33.15
N ALA A 188 -0.82 10.63 33.15
CA ALA A 188 -1.70 10.53 34.30
C ALA A 188 -0.99 9.84 35.47
N SER A 189 -0.29 8.76 35.23
CA SER A 189 0.48 8.05 36.26
C SER A 189 1.57 8.94 36.86
N SER A 190 2.30 9.67 36.04
CA SER A 190 3.36 10.60 36.45
C SER A 190 2.80 11.74 37.29
N PHE A 191 1.62 12.29 36.90
CA PHE A 191 0.95 13.32 37.64
C PHE A 191 0.45 12.83 39.01
N LEU A 192 -0.17 11.65 39.07
CA LEU A 192 -0.63 11.00 40.29
C LEU A 192 0.54 10.72 41.26
N LEU A 193 1.67 10.21 40.74
CA LEU A 193 2.86 9.98 41.56
C LEU A 193 3.38 11.27 42.18
N ASN A 194 3.45 12.33 41.39
CA ASN A 194 3.89 13.63 41.85
C ASN A 194 2.94 14.18 42.94
N GLN A 195 1.64 14.07 42.75
CA GLN A 195 0.64 14.62 43.66
C GLN A 195 0.50 13.81 44.97
N LEU A 196 0.51 12.46 44.87
CA LEU A 196 0.29 11.58 46.01
C LEU A 196 1.55 11.30 46.84
N ILE A 197 2.72 11.30 46.22
CA ILE A 197 3.95 10.89 46.88
C ILE A 197 4.95 12.04 46.99
N ALA A 198 5.29 12.73 45.91
CA ALA A 198 6.35 13.74 45.95
C ALA A 198 5.95 14.98 46.76
N GLN A 199 4.73 15.48 46.65
CA GLN A 199 4.26 16.65 47.40
C GLN A 199 4.15 16.43 48.92
N PRO A 200 3.54 15.32 49.42
CA PRO A 200 3.50 15.08 50.87
C PRO A 200 4.89 14.89 51.47
N VAL A 201 5.80 14.17 50.77
CA VAL A 201 7.17 13.98 51.27
C VAL A 201 7.92 15.30 51.37
N LEU A 202 7.81 16.16 50.38
CA LEU A 202 8.42 17.50 50.41
C LEU A 202 7.84 18.40 51.49
N ARG A 203 6.53 18.29 51.80
CA ARG A 203 5.89 19.02 52.91
C ARG A 203 6.39 18.54 54.26
N LEU A 204 6.55 17.24 54.44
CA LEU A 204 7.10 16.66 55.68
C LEU A 204 8.57 17.04 55.88
N ALA A 205 9.36 16.99 54.84
CA ALA A 205 10.76 17.41 54.88
C ALA A 205 10.92 18.89 55.30
N ARG A 206 10.11 19.77 54.71
CA ARG A 206 10.08 21.21 55.08
C ARG A 206 9.58 21.47 56.49
N ALA A 207 8.63 20.66 56.99
CA ALA A 207 8.16 20.75 58.36
C ALA A 207 9.28 20.32 59.35
N ALA A 208 9.99 19.25 59.09
CA ALA A 208 11.11 18.78 59.87
C ALA A 208 12.24 19.81 59.94
N ASP A 209 12.56 20.48 58.85
CA ASP A 209 13.57 21.55 58.80
C ASP A 209 13.16 22.77 59.65
N ARG A 210 11.87 23.15 59.68
CA ARG A 210 11.39 24.25 60.53
C ARG A 210 11.51 23.91 62.02
N VAL A 211 11.22 22.68 62.40
CA VAL A 211 11.37 22.23 63.82
C VAL A 211 12.83 22.25 64.21
N ARG A 212 13.75 21.84 63.31
CA ARG A 212 15.20 21.86 63.58
C ARG A 212 15.72 23.28 63.73
N LEU A 213 15.29 24.22 62.92
CA LEU A 213 15.68 25.63 63.00
C LEU A 213 15.11 26.33 64.23
N SER A 214 13.88 26.02 64.63
CA SER A 214 13.30 26.58 65.87
C SER A 214 13.98 26.08 67.13
N ARG A 215 14.40 24.80 67.19
CA ARG A 215 15.19 24.25 68.31
C ARG A 215 16.57 24.87 68.39
N ALA A 216 17.24 25.07 67.23
CA ALA A 216 18.55 25.72 67.18
C ALA A 216 18.49 27.18 67.72
N ARG A 217 17.38 27.89 67.45
CA ARG A 217 17.17 29.26 67.90
C ARG A 217 16.83 29.35 69.41
N ALA A 218 16.19 28.33 69.99
CA ALA A 218 15.90 28.27 71.42
C ALA A 218 17.12 28.00 72.30
N ILE A 219 18.21 27.51 71.74
CA ILE A 219 19.47 27.22 72.46
C ILE A 219 20.40 28.45 72.50
N ILE A 220 20.16 29.52 71.77
CA ILE A 220 21.05 30.69 71.60
C ILE A 220 20.58 31.89 72.42
N LEU A 221 19.55 31.81 73.29
CA LEU A 221 19.22 32.86 74.30
C LEU A 221 19.58 32.38 75.73
N PRO A 222 20.80 32.69 76.23
CA PRO A 222 21.01 32.81 77.67
C PRO A 222 20.73 34.24 78.08
N ASP A 223 20.19 34.39 79.29
CA ASP A 223 19.94 35.64 79.99
C ASP A 223 21.10 36.63 79.93
#